data_b7325d0a2ff40a7e98c7b7de6b094108
#
_entry.id   b7325d0a2ff40a7e98c7b7de6b094108
#
_cell.length_a   1.000
_cell.length_b   1.000
_cell.length_c   1.000
_cell.angle_alpha   90.00
_cell.angle_beta   90.00
_cell.angle_gamma   90.00
#
_symmetry.space_group_name_H-M   'P 1'
#
loop_
_entity.id
_entity.type
_entity.pdbx_description
1 polymer ?
#
loop_
_entity_poly.entity_id
_entity_poly.type
_entity_poly.pdbx_seq_one_letter_code
_entity_poly.pdbx_strand_id
1 'polypeptide(L)'
;MDNSQQLVEKIATVDAVRKKIILIQPGEKSLYVSGLREPGVPGYLYLFAHANAYSLQGVTKVFELADVIRRSGIWSRQPVLIDACNAGASPDGIASSLARELHTHVTAPSTLTWNHPLG
;
A
#
# COMPACT_ATOMS: atom_id res chain seq x y z
N MET A 1 -10.27 -20.36 -0.55
CA MET A 1 -10.15 -19.04 -1.19
C MET A 1 -9.30 -18.16 -0.30
N ASP A 2 -8.26 -17.56 -0.83
CA ASP A 2 -7.41 -16.73 0.00
C ASP A 2 -7.94 -15.30 0.08
N ASN A 3 -7.55 -14.57 1.14
CA ASN A 3 -8.02 -13.22 1.39
C ASN A 3 -7.44 -12.20 0.42
N SER A 4 -6.25 -12.47 -0.14
CA SER A 4 -5.60 -11.53 -1.05
C SER A 4 -6.39 -11.35 -2.33
N GLN A 5 -6.98 -12.42 -2.86
CA GLN A 5 -7.84 -12.31 -4.03
C GLN A 5 -9.09 -11.48 -3.74
N GLN A 6 -9.68 -11.68 -2.57
CA GLN A 6 -10.83 -10.88 -2.15
C GLN A 6 -10.48 -9.42 -1.99
N LEU A 7 -9.31 -9.12 -1.45
CA LEU A 7 -8.84 -7.74 -1.32
C LEU A 7 -8.70 -7.07 -2.68
N VAL A 8 -8.08 -7.75 -3.64
CA VAL A 8 -7.93 -7.20 -5.00
C VAL A 8 -9.28 -6.98 -5.66
N GLU A 9 -10.18 -7.97 -5.58
CA GLU A 9 -11.44 -7.92 -6.31
C GLU A 9 -12.48 -6.99 -5.68
N LYS A 10 -12.47 -6.89 -4.34
CA LYS A 10 -13.53 -6.20 -3.62
C LYS A 10 -13.14 -4.86 -3.04
N ILE A 11 -11.90 -4.70 -2.63
CA ILE A 11 -11.52 -3.49 -1.89
C ILE A 11 -10.37 -2.70 -2.49
N ALA A 12 -9.57 -3.31 -3.35
CA ALA A 12 -8.45 -2.60 -3.96
C ALA A 12 -8.90 -1.89 -5.23
N THR A 13 -8.57 -0.61 -5.33
CA THR A 13 -8.70 0.14 -6.58
C THR A 13 -7.31 0.24 -7.19
N VAL A 14 -7.17 -0.21 -8.44
CA VAL A 14 -5.88 -0.27 -9.12
C VAL A 14 -5.84 0.75 -10.23
N ASP A 15 -4.85 1.65 -10.19
CA ASP A 15 -4.59 2.62 -11.25
C ASP A 15 -3.32 2.19 -11.98
N ALA A 16 -3.49 1.56 -13.13
CA ALA A 16 -2.38 1.01 -13.89
C ALA A 16 -1.50 2.08 -14.53
N VAL A 17 -2.06 3.24 -14.83
CA VAL A 17 -1.32 4.32 -15.46
C VAL A 17 -0.33 4.94 -14.49
N ARG A 18 -0.78 5.20 -13.26
CA ARG A 18 0.04 5.85 -12.25
C ARG A 18 0.73 4.88 -11.30
N LYS A 19 0.50 3.57 -11.50
CA LYS A 19 1.07 2.51 -10.67
C LYS A 19 0.69 2.69 -9.21
N LYS A 20 -0.63 2.78 -8.96
CA LYS A 20 -1.17 2.94 -7.61
C LYS A 20 -2.12 1.82 -7.26
N ILE A 21 -2.11 1.43 -6.00
CA ILE A 21 -3.11 0.56 -5.39
C ILE A 21 -3.71 1.33 -4.23
N ILE A 22 -5.02 1.52 -4.25
CA ILE A 22 -5.74 2.26 -3.22
C ILE A 22 -6.60 1.28 -2.45
N LEU A 23 -6.29 1.09 -1.16
CA LEU A 23 -7.04 0.21 -0.28
C LEU A 23 -8.10 0.95 0.53
N ILE A 24 -8.04 2.28 0.57
CA ILE A 24 -9.09 3.09 1.20
C ILE A 24 -10.39 2.81 0.46
N GLN A 25 -11.45 2.59 1.21
CA GLN A 25 -12.75 2.26 0.64
C GLN A 25 -13.46 3.50 0.09
N PRO A 26 -14.25 3.35 -0.97
CA PRO A 26 -15.02 4.49 -1.54
C PRO A 26 -15.95 5.16 -0.52
N GLY A 27 -16.36 4.44 0.52
CA GLY A 27 -17.20 5.01 1.58
C GLY A 27 -16.50 6.11 2.39
N GLU A 28 -15.18 6.10 2.43
CA GLU A 28 -14.38 7.18 3.02
C GLU A 28 -14.05 8.20 1.94
N LYS A 29 -15.06 8.88 1.48
CA LYS A 29 -15.06 9.63 0.22
C LYS A 29 -13.89 10.61 0.09
N SER A 30 -13.61 11.41 1.12
CA SER A 30 -12.54 12.41 1.06
C SER A 30 -11.17 11.77 0.87
N LEU A 31 -10.88 10.73 1.65
CA LEU A 31 -9.61 10.01 1.56
C LEU A 31 -9.52 9.24 0.25
N TYR A 32 -10.60 8.60 -0.15
CA TYR A 32 -10.61 7.83 -1.39
C TYR A 32 -10.32 8.73 -2.60
N VAL A 33 -10.98 9.89 -2.67
CA VAL A 33 -10.76 10.86 -3.75
C VAL A 33 -9.33 11.41 -3.70
N SER A 34 -8.81 11.68 -2.50
CA SER A 34 -7.41 12.10 -2.37
C SER A 34 -6.45 11.07 -2.94
N GLY A 35 -6.69 9.80 -2.64
CA GLY A 35 -5.88 8.71 -3.19
C GLY A 35 -5.96 8.64 -4.71
N LEU A 36 -7.15 8.80 -5.26
CA LEU A 36 -7.33 8.80 -6.72
C LEU A 36 -6.60 9.96 -7.39
N ARG A 37 -6.55 11.10 -6.75
CA ARG A 37 -5.92 12.31 -7.30
C ARG A 37 -4.42 12.35 -7.13
N GLU A 38 -3.89 11.55 -6.21
CA GLU A 38 -2.45 11.51 -5.98
C GLU A 38 -1.73 11.05 -7.25
N PRO A 39 -0.75 11.83 -7.75
CA PRO A 39 -0.08 11.47 -9.01
C PRO A 39 0.82 10.24 -8.91
N GLY A 40 1.08 9.74 -7.70
CA GLY A 40 2.04 8.69 -7.49
C GLY A 40 3.46 9.24 -7.51
N VAL A 41 4.44 8.33 -7.47
CA VAL A 41 5.85 8.70 -7.50
C VAL A 41 6.53 7.88 -8.60
N PRO A 42 7.13 8.52 -9.61
CA PRO A 42 7.78 7.79 -10.70
C PRO A 42 8.80 6.78 -10.18
N GLY A 43 8.76 5.59 -10.72
CA GLY A 43 9.66 4.51 -10.33
C GLY A 43 9.19 3.69 -9.12
N TYR A 44 8.07 4.06 -8.50
CA TYR A 44 7.52 3.36 -7.34
C TYR A 44 6.13 2.80 -7.64
N LEU A 45 5.79 1.71 -6.95
CA LEU A 45 4.40 1.31 -6.78
C LEU A 45 3.88 2.08 -5.55
N TYR A 46 2.82 2.84 -5.72
CA TYR A 46 2.24 3.66 -4.66
C TYR A 46 1.07 2.91 -4.02
N LEU A 47 1.12 2.72 -2.71
CA LEU A 47 0.10 1.99 -1.97
C LEU A 47 -0.51 2.92 -0.92
N PHE A 48 -1.80 3.21 -1.06
CA PHE A 48 -2.51 4.15 -0.21
C PHE A 48 -3.53 3.40 0.66
N ALA A 49 -3.40 3.52 1.98
CA ALA A 49 -4.20 2.74 2.92
C ALA A 49 -4.19 3.34 4.31
N HIS A 50 -5.10 2.86 5.16
CA HIS A 50 -4.97 3.02 6.60
C HIS A 50 -3.99 1.99 7.14
N ALA A 51 -3.20 2.38 8.12
CA ALA A 51 -2.22 1.46 8.72
C ALA A 51 -1.93 1.82 10.18
N ASN A 52 -1.43 0.82 10.89
CA ASN A 52 -0.60 1.02 12.07
C ASN A 52 0.73 0.33 11.82
N ALA A 53 1.60 0.20 12.83
CA ALA A 53 2.93 -0.37 12.64
C ALA A 53 2.91 -1.82 12.14
N TYR A 54 1.83 -2.56 12.39
CA TYR A 54 1.76 -4.00 12.16
C TYR A 54 0.67 -4.45 11.20
N SER A 55 -0.15 -3.53 10.70
CA SER A 55 -1.21 -3.90 9.77
C SER A 55 -1.42 -2.81 8.73
N LEU A 56 -1.96 -3.21 7.58
CA LEU A 56 -2.30 -2.30 6.49
C LEU A 56 -3.74 -2.61 6.10
N GLN A 57 -4.62 -1.61 6.24
CA GLN A 57 -6.06 -1.74 5.99
C GLN A 57 -6.65 -2.94 6.75
N GLY A 58 -6.18 -3.15 7.99
CA GLY A 58 -6.61 -4.26 8.83
C GLY A 58 -5.96 -5.61 8.53
N VAL A 59 -5.12 -5.70 7.50
CA VAL A 59 -4.45 -6.94 7.13
C VAL A 59 -3.12 -7.03 7.86
N THR A 60 -2.95 -8.09 8.64
CA THR A 60 -1.74 -8.32 9.43
C THR A 60 -0.79 -9.34 8.81
N LYS A 61 -1.30 -10.17 7.90
CA LYS A 61 -0.49 -11.22 7.27
C LYS A 61 0.19 -10.67 6.03
N VAL A 62 1.49 -10.55 6.10
CA VAL A 62 2.29 -9.90 5.06
C VAL A 62 2.16 -10.60 3.70
N PHE A 63 2.03 -11.93 3.69
CA PHE A 63 1.92 -12.63 2.42
C PHE A 63 0.61 -12.31 1.69
N GLU A 64 -0.46 -11.98 2.42
CA GLU A 64 -1.71 -11.54 1.79
C GLU A 64 -1.53 -10.18 1.11
N LEU A 65 -0.83 -9.26 1.76
CA LEU A 65 -0.52 -7.96 1.16
C LEU A 65 0.39 -8.10 -0.06
N ALA A 66 1.40 -8.96 0.04
CA ALA A 66 2.28 -9.23 -1.08
C ALA A 66 1.50 -9.80 -2.26
N ASP A 67 0.54 -10.68 -1.99
CA ASP A 67 -0.30 -11.24 -3.05
C ASP A 67 -1.20 -10.17 -3.69
N VAL A 68 -1.74 -9.24 -2.92
CA VAL A 68 -2.50 -8.11 -3.47
C VAL A 68 -1.62 -7.36 -4.48
N ILE A 69 -0.40 -7.08 -4.11
CA ILE A 69 0.54 -6.36 -4.96
C ILE A 69 0.86 -7.17 -6.23
N ARG A 70 1.16 -8.46 -6.07
CA ARG A 70 1.47 -9.35 -7.20
C ARG A 70 0.28 -9.51 -8.14
N ARG A 71 -0.91 -9.66 -7.59
CA ARG A 71 -2.14 -9.88 -8.38
C ARG A 71 -2.71 -8.62 -8.98
N SER A 72 -2.25 -7.45 -8.56
CA SER A 72 -2.69 -6.17 -9.13
C SER A 72 -2.33 -6.06 -10.62
N GLY A 73 -1.31 -6.79 -11.06
CA GLY A 73 -0.86 -6.76 -12.44
C GLY A 73 -0.01 -5.54 -12.78
N ILE A 74 0.26 -4.66 -11.83
CA ILE A 74 1.00 -3.42 -12.08
C ILE A 74 2.35 -3.37 -11.38
N TRP A 75 2.70 -4.40 -10.61
CA TRP A 75 4.00 -4.45 -9.94
C TRP A 75 4.99 -5.24 -10.78
N SER A 76 6.11 -4.62 -11.11
CA SER A 76 7.19 -5.20 -11.90
C SER A 76 8.51 -5.10 -11.13
N ARG A 77 8.46 -5.41 -9.84
CA ARG A 77 9.58 -5.46 -8.90
C ARG A 77 10.17 -4.08 -8.57
N GLN A 78 9.49 -3.01 -8.93
CA GLN A 78 9.90 -1.67 -8.52
C GLN A 78 9.68 -1.50 -7.02
N PRO A 79 10.38 -0.56 -6.38
CA PRO A 79 10.18 -0.29 -4.97
C PRO A 79 8.76 0.17 -4.68
N VAL A 80 8.31 -0.05 -3.46
CA VAL A 80 6.94 0.27 -3.02
C VAL A 80 7.00 1.45 -2.07
N LEU A 81 6.14 2.42 -2.28
CA LEU A 81 5.93 3.54 -1.35
C LEU A 81 4.57 3.36 -0.70
N ILE A 82 4.56 3.20 0.61
CA ILE A 82 3.32 3.08 1.38
C ILE A 82 2.96 4.46 1.92
N ASP A 83 1.80 4.97 1.52
CA ASP A 83 1.23 6.20 2.07
C ASP A 83 0.16 5.80 3.08
N ALA A 84 0.59 5.63 4.32
CA ALA A 84 -0.27 5.20 5.41
C ALA A 84 0.39 5.54 6.74
N CYS A 85 -0.42 5.87 7.74
CA CYS A 85 0.11 6.31 9.04
C CYS A 85 0.89 5.18 9.72
N ASN A 86 2.09 5.49 10.20
CA ASN A 86 2.90 4.62 11.06
C ASN A 86 3.28 3.24 10.47
N ALA A 87 3.13 3.03 9.17
CA ALA A 87 3.46 1.75 8.56
C ALA A 87 4.95 1.39 8.71
N GLY A 88 5.81 2.39 8.85
CA GLY A 88 7.24 2.18 9.06
C GLY A 88 7.71 2.37 10.50
N ALA A 89 6.79 2.39 11.48
CA ALA A 89 7.11 2.77 12.85
C ALA A 89 7.91 1.72 13.62
N SER A 90 7.97 0.49 13.15
CA SER A 90 8.71 -0.58 13.82
C SER A 90 9.62 -1.30 12.83
N PRO A 91 10.85 -1.64 13.23
CA PRO A 91 11.74 -2.44 12.36
C PRO A 91 11.19 -3.83 12.07
N ASP A 92 10.27 -4.34 12.91
CA ASP A 92 9.59 -5.62 12.69
C ASP A 92 8.16 -5.43 12.21
N GLY A 93 7.82 -4.23 11.76
CA GLY A 93 6.47 -3.91 11.35
C GLY A 93 6.13 -4.33 9.92
N ILE A 94 4.96 -3.86 9.49
CA ILE A 94 4.38 -4.31 8.20
C ILE A 94 5.25 -3.88 7.01
N ALA A 95 5.86 -2.70 7.05
CA ALA A 95 6.68 -2.23 5.94
C ALA A 95 7.94 -3.09 5.78
N SER A 96 8.63 -3.38 6.90
CA SER A 96 9.82 -4.24 6.88
C SER A 96 9.49 -5.64 6.42
N SER A 97 8.38 -6.19 6.92
CA SER A 97 7.95 -7.54 6.56
C SER A 97 7.60 -7.63 5.07
N LEU A 98 6.95 -6.60 4.55
CA LEU A 98 6.59 -6.55 3.14
C LEU A 98 7.84 -6.44 2.25
N ALA A 99 8.83 -5.66 2.68
CA ALA A 99 10.10 -5.56 1.96
C ALA A 99 10.79 -6.91 1.85
N ARG A 100 10.80 -7.67 2.95
CA ARG A 100 11.38 -9.02 2.96
C ARG A 100 10.59 -9.97 2.06
N GLU A 101 9.28 -9.90 2.12
CA GLU A 101 8.41 -10.79 1.33
C GLU A 101 8.54 -10.52 -0.17
N LEU A 102 8.61 -9.25 -0.57
CA LEU A 102 8.69 -8.86 -1.97
C LEU A 102 10.12 -8.82 -2.52
N HIS A 103 11.11 -8.89 -1.65
CA HIS A 103 12.54 -8.72 -2.03
C HIS A 103 12.75 -7.40 -2.76
N THR A 104 12.17 -6.33 -2.24
CA THR A 104 12.32 -4.99 -2.82
C THR A 104 12.31 -3.94 -1.69
N HIS A 105 12.69 -2.72 -2.02
CA HIS A 105 12.60 -1.62 -1.06
C HIS A 105 11.14 -1.25 -0.83
N VAL A 106 10.81 -1.03 0.44
CA VAL A 106 9.51 -0.49 0.83
C VAL A 106 9.77 0.74 1.69
N THR A 107 9.29 1.88 1.23
CA THR A 107 9.38 3.14 1.96
C THR A 107 8.04 3.42 2.61
N ALA A 108 8.04 3.74 3.89
CA ALA A 108 6.82 4.03 4.62
C ALA A 108 7.12 5.05 5.73
N PRO A 109 6.14 5.88 6.11
CA PRO A 109 6.35 6.85 7.18
C PRO A 109 6.46 6.15 8.53
N SER A 110 7.34 6.66 9.38
CA SER A 110 7.46 6.18 10.76
C SER A 110 6.53 6.93 11.71
N THR A 111 5.90 7.98 11.23
CA THR A 111 4.95 8.80 11.97
C THR A 111 3.73 9.05 11.08
N LEU A 112 2.92 10.04 11.40
CA LEU A 112 1.77 10.38 10.58
C LEU A 112 2.22 10.80 9.18
N THR A 113 1.49 10.34 8.18
CA THR A 113 1.72 10.77 6.81
C THR A 113 0.96 12.06 6.53
N TRP A 114 1.53 12.88 5.70
CA TRP A 114 0.97 14.16 5.32
C TRP A 114 0.38 14.15 3.91
N ASN A 115 0.21 12.98 3.31
CA ASN A 115 -0.13 12.85 1.91
C ASN A 115 0.89 13.52 1.01
N HIS A 116 2.12 13.51 1.47
CA HIS A 116 3.23 14.10 0.77
C HIS A 116 4.40 13.12 0.87
N PRO A 117 4.47 12.17 -0.04
CA PRO A 117 5.37 11.02 0.10
C PRO A 117 6.84 11.39 0.19
N LEU A 118 7.22 12.56 -0.27
CA LEU A 118 8.61 13.00 -0.25
C LEU A 118 8.87 14.10 0.78
N GLY A 119 7.84 14.53 1.47
CA GLY A 119 7.93 15.61 2.44
C GLY A 119 8.39 15.19 3.79
#